data_05e388dada660b32e6f53d085cd9a00f
#
_entry.id   05e388dada660b32e6f53d085cd9a00f
#
_cell.length_a   1.000
_cell.length_b   1.000
_cell.length_c   1.000
_cell.angle_alpha   90.00
_cell.angle_beta   90.00
_cell.angle_gamma   90.00
#
_symmetry.space_group_name_H-M   'P 1'
#
loop_
_entity.id
_entity.type
_entity.pdbx_description
1 polymer ?
#
loop_
_entity_poly.entity_id
_entity_poly.type
_entity_poly.pdbx_seq_one_letter_code
_entity_poly.pdbx_strand_id
1 'polypeptide(L)'
;MDYIINGQRLLSGELSVYGAKNCALALLGATVLTDEEITLLNCPKIDDVENMLLLLKSLGKTVSRTGTAVSVKGHILTTRIPKEQAKLLRGSGLVLGSLVAKYNHAFLPETGGCAIGKRPIDIHLDGLKAMGIVVKEEGGVECKGRPRGCDFRLRFASVGATENLLCAATLADGTVTLDNCALEPEVVALELLLQSMGADLQGIGTCCIEIAGVNRLHGAVFEVIPDRIVAATYLACCAASGGKLTVTDCNPLHIASFLKKLSDFELKVYSNAVTITANTVPYCYGKTVTAPYPAFPTDLQQVLLSLCALSAGGTSFVTEKMFENRLQHNAEELNKMGARVTVVGDTAVIEGTKLHGAKVAARDLRGGAGLVVAALGANGQTEICGVQHVLRGYDHLAECLCKVGADVTVID
;
A
#
# COMPACT_ATOMS: atom_id res chain seq x y z
N MET A 1 -20.80 1.53 -9.50
CA MET A 1 -20.29 2.85 -9.02
C MET A 1 -19.18 3.30 -9.94
N ASP A 2 -19.30 4.47 -10.52
CA ASP A 2 -18.38 5.04 -11.50
C ASP A 2 -18.12 6.52 -11.16
N TYR A 3 -17.02 7.10 -11.65
CA TYR A 3 -16.72 8.52 -11.52
C TYR A 3 -16.89 9.20 -12.89
N ILE A 4 -17.56 10.35 -12.88
CA ILE A 4 -17.56 11.31 -14.00
C ILE A 4 -16.68 12.48 -13.56
N ILE A 5 -15.62 12.74 -14.33
CA ILE A 5 -14.66 13.81 -14.04
C ILE A 5 -14.62 14.78 -15.22
N ASN A 6 -14.92 16.05 -14.96
CA ASN A 6 -14.68 17.14 -15.88
C ASN A 6 -13.29 17.71 -15.62
N GLY A 7 -12.35 17.47 -16.53
CA GLY A 7 -10.95 17.81 -16.34
C GLY A 7 -10.65 19.31 -16.47
N GLN A 8 -9.38 19.67 -16.29
CA GLN A 8 -8.83 21.02 -16.38
C GLN A 8 -9.45 22.04 -15.40
N ARG A 9 -9.91 21.57 -14.23
CA ARG A 9 -10.30 22.42 -13.11
C ARG A 9 -9.10 22.62 -12.19
N LEU A 10 -8.69 23.87 -11.99
CA LEU A 10 -7.58 24.21 -11.09
C LEU A 10 -7.90 23.78 -9.66
N LEU A 11 -7.01 23.03 -9.04
CA LEU A 11 -7.14 22.67 -7.65
C LEU A 11 -6.57 23.77 -6.74
N SER A 12 -7.30 24.11 -5.69
CA SER A 12 -6.87 25.11 -4.72
C SER A 12 -7.38 24.80 -3.33
N GLY A 13 -6.50 24.80 -2.34
CA GLY A 13 -6.88 24.55 -0.94
C GLY A 13 -5.92 23.63 -0.22
N GLU A 14 -6.47 22.86 0.72
CA GLU A 14 -5.73 21.97 1.59
C GLU A 14 -6.42 20.62 1.70
N LEU A 15 -5.64 19.54 1.67
CA LEU A 15 -6.08 18.16 1.91
C LEU A 15 -5.22 17.53 2.99
N SER A 16 -5.86 17.04 4.04
CA SER A 16 -5.23 16.25 5.08
C SER A 16 -5.15 14.77 4.67
N VAL A 17 -4.05 14.10 5.04
CA VAL A 17 -3.82 12.69 4.77
C VAL A 17 -4.19 11.85 5.99
N TYR A 18 -4.98 10.82 5.77
CA TYR A 18 -5.33 9.82 6.78
C TYR A 18 -4.29 8.71 6.89
N GLY A 19 -4.50 7.79 7.84
CA GLY A 19 -3.58 6.68 8.11
C GLY A 19 -3.37 5.73 6.94
N ALA A 20 -2.15 5.24 6.79
CA ALA A 20 -1.73 4.41 5.66
C ALA A 20 -2.43 3.04 5.67
N LYS A 21 -3.03 2.69 4.54
CA LYS A 21 -3.62 1.36 4.31
C LYS A 21 -2.66 0.23 4.63
N ASN A 22 -1.48 0.25 4.02
CA ASN A 22 -0.51 -0.84 4.13
C ASN A 22 0.00 -0.96 5.58
N CYS A 23 0.22 0.16 6.27
CA CYS A 23 0.56 0.19 7.68
C CYS A 23 -0.57 -0.42 8.54
N ALA A 24 -1.81 0.06 8.38
CA ALA A 24 -2.95 -0.44 9.16
C ALA A 24 -3.12 -1.97 9.03
N LEU A 25 -2.94 -2.52 7.82
CA LEU A 25 -3.06 -3.96 7.59
C LEU A 25 -1.97 -4.76 8.33
N ALA A 26 -0.72 -4.30 8.30
CA ALA A 26 0.39 -4.93 9.01
C ALA A 26 0.19 -4.87 10.53
N LEU A 27 -0.15 -3.68 11.07
CA LEU A 27 -0.42 -3.49 12.50
C LEU A 27 -1.60 -4.33 12.98
N LEU A 28 -2.70 -4.41 12.20
CA LEU A 28 -3.84 -5.28 12.51
C LEU A 28 -3.44 -6.76 12.51
N GLY A 29 -2.56 -7.19 11.60
CA GLY A 29 -2.00 -8.54 11.58
C GLY A 29 -1.23 -8.87 12.88
N ALA A 30 -0.48 -7.92 13.42
CA ALA A 30 0.26 -8.07 14.66
C ALA A 30 -0.63 -8.16 15.91
N THR A 31 -1.90 -7.67 15.87
CA THR A 31 -2.83 -7.77 17.02
C THR A 31 -3.14 -9.22 17.43
N VAL A 32 -2.88 -10.19 16.54
CA VAL A 32 -3.04 -11.62 16.83
C VAL A 32 -2.05 -12.11 17.87
N LEU A 33 -0.89 -11.45 18.01
CA LEU A 33 0.20 -11.86 18.92
C LEU A 33 -0.13 -11.72 20.42
N THR A 34 -1.14 -10.90 20.80
CA THR A 34 -1.56 -10.74 22.18
C THR A 34 -3.07 -10.90 22.36
N ASP A 35 -3.53 -11.26 23.53
CA ASP A 35 -4.97 -11.26 23.89
C ASP A 35 -5.38 -9.94 24.53
N GLU A 36 -4.41 -9.13 24.96
CA GLU A 36 -4.62 -7.81 25.51
C GLU A 36 -5.07 -6.83 24.42
N GLU A 37 -5.60 -5.69 24.85
CA GLU A 37 -6.14 -4.69 23.92
C GLU A 37 -5.03 -3.91 23.20
N ILE A 38 -5.08 -3.94 21.86
CA ILE A 38 -4.32 -3.05 20.99
C ILE A 38 -5.28 -2.02 20.43
N THR A 39 -4.97 -0.74 20.63
CA THR A 39 -5.73 0.37 20.03
C THR A 39 -4.89 1.06 18.97
N LEU A 40 -5.36 1.04 17.73
CA LEU A 40 -4.76 1.74 16.59
C LEU A 40 -5.52 3.05 16.36
N LEU A 41 -4.83 4.18 16.54
CA LEU A 41 -5.33 5.52 16.20
C LEU A 41 -5.12 5.80 14.72
N ASN A 42 -5.85 6.76 14.16
CA ASN A 42 -5.75 7.16 12.75
C ASN A 42 -5.90 5.98 11.75
N CYS A 43 -6.69 4.98 12.09
CA CYS A 43 -6.92 3.81 11.25
C CYS A 43 -7.95 4.14 10.15
N PRO A 44 -7.61 4.09 8.85
CA PRO A 44 -8.49 4.53 7.77
C PRO A 44 -9.74 3.65 7.65
N LYS A 45 -10.85 4.26 7.16
CA LYS A 45 -12.11 3.56 6.92
C LYS A 45 -12.24 3.19 5.43
N ILE A 46 -11.47 2.20 5.01
CA ILE A 46 -11.40 1.70 3.64
C ILE A 46 -11.67 0.20 3.59
N ASP A 47 -12.12 -0.31 2.45
CA ASP A 47 -12.58 -1.70 2.31
C ASP A 47 -11.54 -2.74 2.75
N ASP A 48 -10.26 -2.56 2.39
CA ASP A 48 -9.22 -3.52 2.76
C ASP A 48 -9.01 -3.59 4.28
N VAL A 49 -9.15 -2.45 5.00
CA VAL A 49 -9.07 -2.42 6.47
C VAL A 49 -10.31 -3.06 7.09
N GLU A 50 -11.51 -2.74 6.61
CA GLU A 50 -12.76 -3.35 7.11
C GLU A 50 -12.75 -4.87 6.90
N ASN A 51 -12.25 -5.35 5.74
CA ASN A 51 -12.09 -6.78 5.47
C ASN A 51 -11.08 -7.45 6.43
N MET A 52 -9.99 -6.75 6.82
CA MET A 52 -9.06 -7.25 7.84
C MET A 52 -9.73 -7.33 9.22
N LEU A 53 -10.55 -6.34 9.60
CA LEU A 53 -11.30 -6.37 10.85
C LEU A 53 -12.33 -7.52 10.87
N LEU A 54 -12.99 -7.79 9.74
CA LEU A 54 -13.88 -8.95 9.58
C LEU A 54 -13.11 -10.27 9.69
N LEU A 55 -11.93 -10.37 9.11
CA LEU A 55 -11.05 -11.52 9.25
C LEU A 55 -10.70 -11.75 10.73
N LEU A 56 -10.23 -10.73 11.45
CA LEU A 56 -9.88 -10.83 12.87
C LEU A 56 -11.08 -11.28 13.74
N LYS A 57 -12.27 -10.73 13.46
CA LYS A 57 -13.52 -11.17 14.11
C LYS A 57 -13.82 -12.66 13.83
N SER A 58 -13.65 -13.09 12.58
CA SER A 58 -13.89 -14.49 12.20
C SER A 58 -12.91 -15.47 12.83
N LEU A 59 -11.70 -15.01 13.16
CA LEU A 59 -10.71 -15.78 13.91
C LEU A 59 -11.01 -15.82 15.43
N GLY A 60 -11.88 -14.96 15.95
CA GLY A 60 -12.29 -14.95 17.36
C GLY A 60 -11.96 -13.64 18.10
N LYS A 61 -11.29 -12.67 17.47
CA LYS A 61 -11.02 -11.38 18.10
C LYS A 61 -12.27 -10.53 18.31
N THR A 62 -12.30 -9.80 19.41
CA THR A 62 -13.27 -8.71 19.63
C THR A 62 -12.70 -7.44 19.02
N VAL A 63 -13.44 -6.82 18.12
CA VAL A 63 -13.04 -5.60 17.40
C VAL A 63 -14.10 -4.53 17.63
N SER A 64 -13.66 -3.33 18.02
CA SER A 64 -14.49 -2.12 18.10
C SER A 64 -13.85 -0.97 17.35
N ARG A 65 -14.67 -0.07 16.80
CA ARG A 65 -14.23 1.15 16.12
C ARG A 65 -14.98 2.36 16.67
N THR A 66 -14.25 3.43 16.98
CA THR A 66 -14.82 4.73 17.36
C THR A 66 -14.12 5.80 16.54
N GLY A 67 -14.80 6.35 15.53
CA GLY A 67 -14.17 7.23 14.55
C GLY A 67 -13.03 6.52 13.79
N THR A 68 -11.82 7.10 13.86
CA THR A 68 -10.62 6.51 13.27
C THR A 68 -9.84 5.61 14.25
N ALA A 69 -10.26 5.48 15.51
CA ALA A 69 -9.64 4.57 16.45
C ALA A 69 -10.25 3.16 16.33
N VAL A 70 -9.40 2.15 16.26
CA VAL A 70 -9.79 0.72 16.22
C VAL A 70 -9.13 -0.01 17.38
N SER A 71 -9.93 -0.68 18.20
CA SER A 71 -9.42 -1.54 19.28
C SER A 71 -9.67 -3.01 18.95
N VAL A 72 -8.67 -3.85 19.15
CA VAL A 72 -8.68 -5.30 18.92
C VAL A 72 -8.18 -6.00 20.17
N LYS A 73 -8.97 -6.98 20.69
CA LYS A 73 -8.60 -7.77 21.86
C LYS A 73 -9.21 -9.16 21.85
N GLY A 74 -8.81 -9.98 22.80
CA GLY A 74 -9.39 -11.30 23.03
C GLY A 74 -8.64 -12.42 22.35
N HIS A 75 -9.07 -13.63 22.61
CA HIS A 75 -8.42 -14.87 22.20
C HIS A 75 -8.81 -15.30 20.78
N ILE A 76 -7.91 -15.94 20.05
CA ILE A 76 -8.18 -16.56 18.75
C ILE A 76 -8.86 -17.92 18.98
N LEU A 77 -10.01 -18.14 18.36
CA LEU A 77 -10.78 -19.39 18.44
C LEU A 77 -10.42 -20.39 17.34
N THR A 78 -9.89 -19.91 16.22
CA THR A 78 -9.43 -20.73 15.11
C THR A 78 -8.19 -20.16 14.43
N THR A 79 -7.25 -21.00 14.10
CA THR A 79 -6.03 -20.65 13.35
C THR A 79 -6.17 -20.95 11.85
N ARG A 80 -7.38 -21.31 11.41
CA ARG A 80 -7.69 -21.53 9.98
C ARG A 80 -8.39 -20.29 9.44
N ILE A 81 -7.73 -19.63 8.51
CA ILE A 81 -8.30 -18.46 7.83
C ILE A 81 -9.48 -18.92 6.97
N PRO A 82 -10.69 -18.36 7.14
CA PRO A 82 -11.84 -18.75 6.34
C PRO A 82 -11.67 -18.35 4.88
N LYS A 83 -12.09 -19.22 3.95
CA LYS A 83 -11.87 -19.06 2.50
C LYS A 83 -12.49 -17.76 1.94
N GLU A 84 -13.65 -17.37 2.45
CA GLU A 84 -14.35 -16.17 1.98
C GLU A 84 -13.57 -14.91 2.35
N GLN A 85 -13.06 -14.80 3.58
CA GLN A 85 -12.23 -13.67 4.01
C GLN A 85 -10.89 -13.65 3.27
N ALA A 86 -10.29 -14.81 3.04
CA ALA A 86 -9.05 -14.91 2.28
C ALA A 86 -9.19 -14.42 0.83
N LYS A 87 -10.37 -14.60 0.19
CA LYS A 87 -10.67 -14.08 -1.16
C LYS A 87 -10.85 -12.57 -1.17
N LEU A 88 -11.51 -11.99 -0.15
CA LEU A 88 -11.79 -10.56 -0.05
C LEU A 88 -10.53 -9.75 0.23
N LEU A 89 -9.63 -10.29 1.04
CA LEU A 89 -8.43 -9.59 1.49
C LEU A 89 -7.16 -10.25 0.96
N ARG A 90 -6.51 -9.62 0.00
CA ARG A 90 -5.19 -10.06 -0.51
C ARG A 90 -4.09 -10.04 0.55
N GLY A 91 -4.27 -9.26 1.61
CA GLY A 91 -3.40 -9.18 2.79
C GLY A 91 -3.69 -10.25 3.85
N SER A 92 -4.59 -11.22 3.61
CA SER A 92 -4.93 -12.26 4.59
C SER A 92 -3.72 -13.09 5.05
N GLY A 93 -2.68 -13.19 4.21
CA GLY A 93 -1.41 -13.81 4.58
C GLY A 93 -0.62 -13.07 5.67
N LEU A 94 -0.92 -11.79 5.94
CA LEU A 94 -0.23 -11.00 6.97
C LEU A 94 -0.45 -11.53 8.40
N VAL A 95 -1.53 -12.27 8.66
CA VAL A 95 -1.75 -12.90 9.97
C VAL A 95 -1.04 -14.26 10.12
N LEU A 96 -0.41 -14.78 9.05
CA LEU A 96 0.19 -16.13 9.07
C LEU A 96 1.32 -16.24 10.10
N GLY A 97 2.27 -15.29 10.08
CA GLY A 97 3.39 -15.25 11.03
C GLY A 97 2.92 -15.11 12.47
N SER A 98 1.96 -14.22 12.72
CA SER A 98 1.39 -14.00 14.05
C SER A 98 0.65 -15.23 14.57
N LEU A 99 -0.12 -15.93 13.73
CA LEU A 99 -0.80 -17.17 14.11
C LEU A 99 0.20 -18.29 14.44
N VAL A 100 1.23 -18.46 13.62
CA VAL A 100 2.28 -19.47 13.86
C VAL A 100 3.04 -19.16 15.14
N ALA A 101 3.42 -17.90 15.36
CA ALA A 101 4.18 -17.48 16.54
C ALA A 101 3.43 -17.81 17.85
N LYS A 102 2.15 -17.46 17.92
CA LYS A 102 1.37 -17.58 19.16
C LYS A 102 0.71 -18.94 19.34
N TYR A 103 0.26 -19.56 18.25
CA TYR A 103 -0.57 -20.78 18.31
C TYR A 103 0.14 -22.04 17.74
N ASN A 104 1.35 -21.90 17.26
CA ASN A 104 2.15 -22.96 16.63
C ASN A 104 1.43 -23.62 15.43
N HIS A 105 0.43 -22.93 14.88
CA HIS A 105 -0.37 -23.42 13.76
C HIS A 105 -1.02 -22.26 13.01
N ALA A 106 -1.03 -22.35 11.68
CA ALA A 106 -1.83 -21.51 10.82
C ALA A 106 -2.22 -22.26 9.55
N PHE A 107 -3.41 -21.96 9.01
CA PHE A 107 -3.84 -22.45 7.71
C PHE A 107 -4.38 -21.30 6.86
N LEU A 108 -3.73 -21.07 5.71
CA LEU A 108 -4.16 -20.11 4.68
C LEU A 108 -4.74 -20.91 3.51
N PRO A 109 -6.05 -20.80 3.22
CA PRO A 109 -6.66 -21.52 2.11
C PRO A 109 -6.14 -20.98 0.76
N GLU A 110 -6.19 -21.81 -0.26
CA GLU A 110 -5.87 -21.40 -1.62
C GLU A 110 -6.89 -20.35 -2.09
N THR A 111 -6.37 -19.17 -2.44
CA THR A 111 -7.15 -18.07 -3.03
C THR A 111 -6.82 -17.97 -4.51
N GLY A 112 -7.82 -17.97 -5.37
CA GLY A 112 -7.64 -17.86 -6.82
C GLY A 112 -6.78 -16.64 -7.22
N GLY A 113 -6.21 -16.69 -8.43
CA GLY A 113 -5.27 -15.70 -8.95
C GLY A 113 -5.80 -14.27 -9.00
N CYS A 114 -4.88 -13.31 -9.13
CA CYS A 114 -5.13 -11.88 -9.16
C CYS A 114 -4.89 -11.31 -10.57
N ALA A 115 -5.66 -10.27 -10.96
CA ALA A 115 -5.51 -9.55 -12.22
C ALA A 115 -4.11 -8.91 -12.43
N ILE A 116 -3.35 -8.66 -11.35
CA ILE A 116 -2.02 -8.01 -11.40
C ILE A 116 -0.86 -9.04 -11.45
N GLY A 117 -1.18 -10.35 -11.50
CA GLY A 117 -0.17 -11.43 -11.47
C GLY A 117 -0.16 -12.25 -10.18
N LYS A 118 0.64 -13.32 -10.17
CA LYS A 118 0.88 -14.15 -8.99
C LYS A 118 1.60 -13.32 -7.94
N ARG A 119 1.14 -13.40 -6.68
CA ARG A 119 1.88 -12.92 -5.52
C ARG A 119 2.40 -14.15 -4.77
N PRO A 120 3.56 -14.65 -5.13
CA PRO A 120 4.12 -15.80 -4.45
C PRO A 120 4.41 -15.43 -3.00
N ILE A 121 3.99 -16.29 -2.06
CA ILE A 121 4.32 -16.17 -0.63
C ILE A 121 5.54 -17.04 -0.27
N ASP A 122 6.28 -17.44 -1.27
CA ASP A 122 7.44 -18.32 -1.18
C ASP A 122 8.52 -17.78 -0.21
N ILE A 123 8.83 -16.45 -0.26
CA ILE A 123 9.79 -15.84 0.68
C ILE A 123 9.28 -15.94 2.13
N HIS A 124 7.96 -15.75 2.35
CA HIS A 124 7.35 -15.96 3.68
C HIS A 124 7.55 -17.39 4.15
N LEU A 125 7.27 -18.36 3.28
CA LEU A 125 7.36 -19.78 3.61
C LEU A 125 8.81 -20.22 3.80
N ASP A 126 9.75 -19.70 3.01
CA ASP A 126 11.17 -19.99 3.14
C ASP A 126 11.69 -19.51 4.52
N GLY A 127 11.32 -18.30 4.95
CA GLY A 127 11.69 -17.78 6.27
C GLY A 127 11.05 -18.59 7.41
N LEU A 128 9.78 -18.97 7.30
CA LEU A 128 9.11 -19.83 8.29
C LEU A 128 9.77 -21.22 8.36
N LYS A 129 10.14 -21.82 7.22
CA LYS A 129 10.89 -23.08 7.17
C LYS A 129 12.26 -22.93 7.84
N ALA A 130 12.97 -21.82 7.63
CA ALA A 130 14.24 -21.53 8.32
C ALA A 130 14.08 -21.46 9.83
N MET A 131 12.95 -20.91 10.32
CA MET A 131 12.56 -20.91 11.74
C MET A 131 12.10 -22.31 12.25
N GLY A 132 12.21 -23.36 11.45
CA GLY A 132 11.85 -24.73 11.84
C GLY A 132 10.36 -25.07 11.73
N ILE A 133 9.56 -24.25 11.04
CA ILE A 133 8.13 -24.51 10.80
C ILE A 133 7.96 -25.52 9.68
N VAL A 134 7.14 -26.53 9.94
CA VAL A 134 6.73 -27.50 8.91
C VAL A 134 5.64 -26.88 8.05
N VAL A 135 5.90 -26.73 6.75
CA VAL A 135 4.98 -26.14 5.78
C VAL A 135 4.50 -27.22 4.81
N LYS A 136 3.18 -27.31 4.64
CA LYS A 136 2.51 -28.16 3.64
C LYS A 136 1.66 -27.29 2.72
N GLU A 137 1.71 -27.58 1.41
CA GLU A 137 1.07 -26.78 0.36
C GLU A 137 0.04 -27.62 -0.42
N GLU A 138 -0.90 -28.25 0.33
CA GLU A 138 -1.99 -29.05 -0.24
C GLU A 138 -3.35 -28.43 0.08
N GLY A 139 -4.06 -27.95 -0.94
CA GLY A 139 -5.37 -27.25 -0.78
C GLY A 139 -5.30 -25.91 -0.05
N GLY A 140 -4.10 -25.34 0.04
CA GLY A 140 -3.73 -24.16 0.77
C GLY A 140 -2.37 -24.32 1.43
N VAL A 141 -2.00 -23.40 2.31
CA VAL A 141 -0.73 -23.44 3.06
C VAL A 141 -1.02 -23.72 4.53
N GLU A 142 -0.55 -24.86 5.02
CA GLU A 142 -0.59 -25.22 6.43
C GLU A 142 0.80 -25.09 7.04
N CYS A 143 0.93 -24.30 8.11
CA CYS A 143 2.16 -24.09 8.87
C CYS A 143 2.00 -24.68 10.26
N LYS A 144 2.94 -25.54 10.71
CA LYS A 144 2.91 -26.21 12.02
C LYS A 144 4.27 -26.18 12.68
N GLY A 145 4.30 -25.85 13.96
CA GLY A 145 5.47 -25.84 14.80
C GLY A 145 5.70 -24.50 15.49
N ARG A 146 6.58 -24.52 16.49
CA ARG A 146 7.03 -23.31 17.19
C ARG A 146 8.22 -22.70 16.47
N PRO A 147 8.21 -21.38 16.16
CA PRO A 147 9.37 -20.72 15.57
C PRO A 147 10.58 -20.82 16.49
N ARG A 148 11.76 -21.01 15.89
CA ARG A 148 13.06 -21.12 16.59
C ARG A 148 14.04 -20.11 16.04
N GLY A 149 15.04 -19.76 16.86
CA GLY A 149 16.14 -18.91 16.46
C GLY A 149 16.85 -19.39 15.19
N CYS A 150 17.14 -18.45 14.29
CA CYS A 150 17.87 -18.71 13.05
C CYS A 150 18.37 -17.40 12.42
N ASP A 151 19.33 -17.51 11.51
CA ASP A 151 19.71 -16.44 10.60
C ASP A 151 19.04 -16.70 9.26
N PHE A 152 18.30 -15.70 8.76
CA PHE A 152 17.61 -15.79 7.47
C PHE A 152 17.79 -14.53 6.64
N ARG A 153 18.36 -14.67 5.43
CA ARG A 153 18.47 -13.59 4.45
C ARG A 153 17.34 -13.70 3.44
N LEU A 154 16.49 -12.67 3.38
CA LEU A 154 15.47 -12.56 2.35
C LEU A 154 16.17 -12.40 0.97
N ARG A 155 15.82 -13.24 -0.01
CA ARG A 155 16.40 -13.13 -1.39
C ARG A 155 15.97 -11.85 -2.11
N PHE A 156 14.91 -11.22 -1.63
CA PHE A 156 14.37 -9.95 -2.08
C PHE A 156 13.77 -9.20 -0.88
N ALA A 157 13.94 -7.86 -0.83
CA ALA A 157 13.38 -7.01 0.22
C ALA A 157 11.84 -6.91 0.07
N SER A 158 11.14 -8.00 0.39
CA SER A 158 9.69 -8.11 0.29
C SER A 158 9.03 -7.53 1.54
N VAL A 159 8.19 -6.51 1.39
CA VAL A 159 7.43 -5.89 2.48
C VAL A 159 6.65 -6.93 3.26
N GLY A 160 5.74 -7.66 2.59
CA GLY A 160 4.87 -8.62 3.27
C GLY A 160 5.64 -9.77 3.91
N ALA A 161 6.75 -10.26 3.31
CA ALA A 161 7.57 -11.29 3.92
C ALA A 161 8.29 -10.76 5.16
N THR A 162 8.86 -9.55 5.10
CA THR A 162 9.48 -8.90 6.26
C THR A 162 8.48 -8.77 7.41
N GLU A 163 7.29 -8.20 7.15
CA GLU A 163 6.23 -8.02 8.16
C GLU A 163 5.81 -9.34 8.79
N ASN A 164 5.64 -10.37 7.98
CA ASN A 164 5.22 -11.70 8.45
C ASN A 164 6.29 -12.37 9.31
N LEU A 165 7.55 -12.31 8.86
CA LEU A 165 8.67 -12.93 9.57
C LEU A 165 9.03 -12.17 10.85
N LEU A 166 8.89 -10.84 10.88
CA LEU A 166 8.98 -10.05 12.10
C LEU A 166 7.99 -10.54 13.15
N CYS A 167 6.71 -10.65 12.78
CA CYS A 167 5.68 -11.17 13.67
C CYS A 167 5.99 -12.61 14.15
N ALA A 168 6.45 -13.48 13.24
CA ALA A 168 6.79 -14.85 13.58
C ALA A 168 7.97 -14.96 14.56
N ALA A 169 8.95 -14.07 14.44
CA ALA A 169 10.16 -14.05 15.27
C ALA A 169 9.91 -13.60 16.71
N THR A 170 8.91 -12.73 16.96
CA THR A 170 8.70 -12.11 18.30
C THR A 170 8.48 -13.09 19.44
N LEU A 171 7.90 -14.28 19.17
CA LEU A 171 7.64 -15.32 20.15
C LEU A 171 8.47 -16.60 19.87
N ALA A 172 9.53 -16.50 19.09
CA ALA A 172 10.40 -17.63 18.75
C ALA A 172 11.17 -18.15 19.97
N ASP A 173 11.61 -19.39 19.90
CA ASP A 173 12.53 -19.97 20.89
C ASP A 173 13.96 -19.64 20.47
N GLY A 174 14.53 -18.59 21.06
CA GLY A 174 15.84 -18.06 20.72
C GLY A 174 15.78 -16.78 19.87
N THR A 175 16.92 -16.40 19.29
CA THR A 175 17.09 -15.17 18.51
C THR A 175 16.96 -15.46 17.01
N VAL A 176 16.22 -14.62 16.31
CA VAL A 176 16.08 -14.63 14.84
C VAL A 176 16.76 -13.39 14.28
N THR A 177 17.71 -13.57 13.35
CA THR A 177 18.29 -12.48 12.57
C THR A 177 17.70 -12.50 11.17
N LEU A 178 17.02 -11.41 10.79
CA LEU A 178 16.49 -11.21 9.44
C LEU A 178 17.39 -10.21 8.70
N ASP A 179 17.95 -10.62 7.56
CA ASP A 179 18.78 -9.77 6.70
C ASP A 179 18.10 -9.51 5.35
N ASN A 180 18.42 -8.36 4.73
CA ASN A 180 17.78 -7.84 3.52
C ASN A 180 16.27 -7.56 3.71
N CYS A 181 15.90 -7.07 4.89
CA CYS A 181 14.53 -6.63 5.19
C CYS A 181 14.11 -5.44 4.34
N ALA A 182 12.82 -5.32 4.11
CA ALA A 182 12.20 -4.14 3.51
C ALA A 182 12.27 -2.94 4.48
N LEU A 183 12.46 -1.74 3.92
CA LEU A 183 12.68 -0.49 4.68
C LEU A 183 11.51 0.49 4.56
N GLU A 184 10.39 0.04 4.02
CA GLU A 184 9.20 0.88 3.88
C GLU A 184 8.76 1.43 5.24
N PRO A 185 8.31 2.69 5.30
CA PRO A 185 7.85 3.31 6.56
C PRO A 185 6.79 2.49 7.30
N GLU A 186 5.99 1.73 6.57
CA GLU A 186 4.97 0.82 7.10
C GLU A 186 5.58 -0.36 7.86
N VAL A 187 6.73 -0.86 7.40
CA VAL A 187 7.50 -1.92 8.08
C VAL A 187 8.10 -1.37 9.38
N VAL A 188 8.71 -0.19 9.32
CA VAL A 188 9.26 0.49 10.52
C VAL A 188 8.15 0.75 11.54
N ALA A 189 6.95 1.15 11.11
CA ALA A 189 5.81 1.32 12.00
C ALA A 189 5.41 0.00 12.70
N LEU A 190 5.46 -1.13 11.99
CA LEU A 190 5.22 -2.46 12.58
C LEU A 190 6.30 -2.80 13.62
N GLU A 191 7.58 -2.57 13.32
CA GLU A 191 8.70 -2.79 14.26
C GLU A 191 8.48 -2.00 15.56
N LEU A 192 8.10 -0.73 15.45
CA LEU A 192 7.82 0.14 16.59
C LEU A 192 6.57 -0.31 17.37
N LEU A 193 5.52 -0.78 16.72
CA LEU A 193 4.38 -1.38 17.39
C LEU A 193 4.82 -2.64 18.17
N LEU A 194 5.54 -3.56 17.53
CA LEU A 194 6.03 -4.78 18.19
C LEU A 194 6.90 -4.46 19.39
N GLN A 195 7.80 -3.47 19.29
CA GLN A 195 8.60 -2.97 20.41
C GLN A 195 7.69 -2.41 21.52
N SER A 196 6.67 -1.61 21.18
CA SER A 196 5.71 -1.08 22.16
C SER A 196 4.86 -2.16 22.83
N MET A 197 4.70 -3.32 22.20
CA MET A 197 4.07 -4.51 22.75
C MET A 197 5.01 -5.34 23.64
N GLY A 198 6.28 -4.96 23.74
CA GLY A 198 7.29 -5.63 24.56
C GLY A 198 8.14 -6.66 23.81
N ALA A 199 8.17 -6.62 22.49
CA ALA A 199 9.14 -7.40 21.71
C ALA A 199 10.54 -6.80 21.85
N ASP A 200 11.56 -7.66 21.87
CA ASP A 200 12.97 -7.28 21.92
C ASP A 200 13.57 -7.27 20.51
N LEU A 201 13.64 -6.07 19.93
CA LEU A 201 14.14 -5.84 18.56
C LEU A 201 15.34 -4.90 18.57
N GLN A 202 16.34 -5.24 17.77
CA GLN A 202 17.47 -4.38 17.45
C GLN A 202 17.56 -4.18 15.93
N GLY A 203 18.07 -3.02 15.50
CA GLY A 203 18.19 -2.69 14.07
C GLY A 203 16.92 -2.13 13.45
N ILE A 204 15.96 -1.60 14.23
CA ILE A 204 14.72 -0.97 13.74
C ILE A 204 15.04 0.05 12.64
N GLY A 205 14.33 -0.04 11.51
CA GLY A 205 14.51 0.84 10.36
C GLY A 205 15.76 0.55 9.53
N THR A 206 16.44 -0.58 9.76
CA THR A 206 17.58 -1.05 8.95
C THR A 206 17.24 -2.32 8.17
N CYS A 207 18.08 -2.70 7.23
CA CYS A 207 17.89 -3.93 6.46
C CYS A 207 18.27 -5.21 7.21
N CYS A 208 18.85 -5.09 8.43
CA CYS A 208 19.21 -6.22 9.28
C CYS A 208 18.58 -6.02 10.65
N ILE A 209 17.68 -6.91 11.03
CA ILE A 209 16.90 -6.83 12.27
C ILE A 209 17.15 -8.10 13.07
N GLU A 210 17.55 -7.93 14.32
CA GLU A 210 17.71 -9.00 15.31
C GLU A 210 16.50 -8.98 16.25
N ILE A 211 15.86 -10.11 16.45
CA ILE A 211 14.67 -10.28 17.29
C ILE A 211 14.93 -11.38 18.29
N ALA A 212 15.08 -11.03 19.57
CA ALA A 212 15.10 -12.01 20.64
C ALA A 212 13.66 -12.37 21.01
N GLY A 213 13.31 -13.66 20.88
CA GLY A 213 11.95 -14.12 21.15
C GLY A 213 11.59 -13.96 22.63
N VAL A 214 10.41 -13.43 22.90
CA VAL A 214 9.88 -13.21 24.25
C VAL A 214 8.76 -14.20 24.60
N ASN A 215 8.48 -14.40 25.90
CA ASN A 215 7.44 -15.33 26.33
C ASN A 215 6.03 -14.85 26.02
N ARG A 216 5.79 -13.54 26.02
CA ARG A 216 4.49 -12.91 25.74
C ARG A 216 4.67 -11.47 25.30
N LEU A 217 3.69 -10.99 24.55
CA LEU A 217 3.50 -9.59 24.21
C LEU A 217 2.25 -9.05 24.92
N HIS A 218 2.23 -7.75 25.20
CA HIS A 218 1.15 -7.07 25.92
C HIS A 218 0.37 -6.11 25.01
N GLY A 219 -0.68 -5.47 25.56
CA GLY A 219 -1.46 -4.44 24.89
C GLY A 219 -0.67 -3.18 24.63
N ALA A 220 -1.09 -2.41 23.61
CA ALA A 220 -0.48 -1.14 23.26
C ALA A 220 -1.46 -0.17 22.59
N VAL A 221 -1.14 1.12 22.62
CA VAL A 221 -1.79 2.16 21.80
C VAL A 221 -0.78 2.65 20.80
N PHE A 222 -1.14 2.67 19.52
CA PHE A 222 -0.23 3.06 18.45
C PHE A 222 -0.96 3.84 17.38
N GLU A 223 -0.30 4.83 16.77
CA GLU A 223 -0.88 5.63 15.70
C GLU A 223 -0.43 5.11 14.33
N VAL A 224 -1.40 4.85 13.45
CA VAL A 224 -1.14 4.48 12.06
C VAL A 224 -0.52 5.69 11.36
N ILE A 225 0.67 5.52 10.78
CA ILE A 225 1.37 6.60 10.07
C ILE A 225 0.55 7.09 8.87
N PRO A 226 0.68 8.37 8.46
CA PRO A 226 -0.01 8.92 7.29
C PRO A 226 0.29 8.15 6.00
N ASP A 227 -0.71 8.02 5.12
CA ASP A 227 -0.56 7.29 3.86
C ASP A 227 0.25 8.09 2.82
N ARG A 228 1.52 7.73 2.68
CA ARG A 228 2.44 8.36 1.72
C ARG A 228 1.98 8.23 0.26
N ILE A 229 1.24 7.17 -0.09
CA ILE A 229 0.75 6.97 -1.45
C ILE A 229 -0.43 7.91 -1.74
N VAL A 230 -1.32 8.10 -0.77
CA VAL A 230 -2.41 9.09 -0.85
C VAL A 230 -1.84 10.50 -0.95
N ALA A 231 -0.86 10.85 -0.10
CA ALA A 231 -0.19 12.17 -0.16
C ALA A 231 0.39 12.45 -1.56
N ALA A 232 1.15 11.51 -2.10
CA ALA A 232 1.73 11.63 -3.44
C ALA A 232 0.64 11.70 -4.54
N THR A 233 -0.47 10.96 -4.39
CA THR A 233 -1.59 11.00 -5.34
C THR A 233 -2.27 12.38 -5.33
N TYR A 234 -2.49 12.99 -4.17
CA TYR A 234 -3.05 14.36 -4.10
C TYR A 234 -2.13 15.39 -4.77
N LEU A 235 -0.81 15.29 -4.52
CA LEU A 235 0.16 16.16 -5.21
C LEU A 235 0.13 15.94 -6.73
N ALA A 236 0.00 14.69 -7.19
CA ALA A 236 -0.13 14.36 -8.61
C ALA A 236 -1.43 14.91 -9.23
N CYS A 237 -2.55 14.88 -8.49
CA CYS A 237 -3.80 15.49 -8.96
C CYS A 237 -3.62 16.99 -9.24
N CYS A 238 -2.95 17.71 -8.35
CA CYS A 238 -2.64 19.12 -8.57
C CYS A 238 -1.64 19.33 -9.72
N ALA A 239 -0.61 18.50 -9.81
CA ALA A 239 0.36 18.55 -10.92
C ALA A 239 -0.31 18.32 -12.29
N ALA A 240 -1.36 17.48 -12.35
CA ALA A 240 -2.10 17.18 -13.57
C ALA A 240 -3.11 18.27 -13.96
N SER A 241 -3.82 18.84 -12.98
CA SER A 241 -4.91 19.80 -13.20
C SER A 241 -4.47 21.26 -13.17
N GLY A 242 -3.28 21.53 -12.59
CA GLY A 242 -2.84 22.90 -12.28
C GLY A 242 -3.39 23.42 -10.95
N GLY A 243 -2.91 24.61 -10.55
CA GLY A 243 -3.35 25.32 -9.36
C GLY A 243 -2.36 25.25 -8.20
N LYS A 244 -2.87 25.35 -6.96
CA LYS A 244 -2.04 25.36 -5.74
C LYS A 244 -2.71 24.55 -4.65
N LEU A 245 -2.06 23.46 -4.23
CA LEU A 245 -2.56 22.53 -3.22
C LEU A 245 -1.55 22.35 -2.10
N THR A 246 -2.03 22.39 -0.86
CA THR A 246 -1.27 21.97 0.32
C THR A 246 -1.77 20.62 0.78
N VAL A 247 -0.86 19.65 0.89
CA VAL A 247 -1.13 18.32 1.46
C VAL A 247 -0.55 18.30 2.86
N THR A 248 -1.40 18.17 3.87
CA THR A 248 -1.03 18.18 5.30
C THR A 248 -1.12 16.79 5.91
N ASP A 249 -0.65 16.67 7.14
CA ASP A 249 -0.58 15.41 7.87
C ASP A 249 0.13 14.31 7.08
N CYS A 250 1.25 14.66 6.46
CA CYS A 250 2.09 13.71 5.72
C CYS A 250 3.56 13.87 6.11
N ASN A 251 4.34 12.80 5.95
CA ASN A 251 5.79 12.89 6.11
C ASN A 251 6.46 13.00 4.73
N PRO A 252 6.99 14.18 4.34
CA PRO A 252 7.63 14.36 3.04
C PRO A 252 8.81 13.44 2.76
N LEU A 253 9.51 12.98 3.79
CA LEU A 253 10.63 12.05 3.65
C LEU A 253 10.16 10.69 3.11
N HIS A 254 8.94 10.28 3.45
CA HIS A 254 8.36 9.02 2.97
C HIS A 254 8.02 9.01 1.48
N ILE A 255 7.95 10.21 0.84
CA ILE A 255 7.66 10.40 -0.58
C ILE A 255 8.79 11.12 -1.33
N ALA A 256 9.98 11.18 -0.76
CA ALA A 256 11.11 11.93 -1.33
C ALA A 256 11.44 11.52 -2.78
N SER A 257 11.35 10.23 -3.12
CA SER A 257 11.57 9.75 -4.50
C SER A 257 10.50 10.26 -5.49
N PHE A 258 9.25 10.47 -5.02
CA PHE A 258 8.18 11.04 -5.84
C PHE A 258 8.32 12.57 -5.95
N LEU A 259 8.65 13.27 -4.86
CA LEU A 259 8.88 14.72 -4.89
C LEU A 259 9.98 15.13 -5.89
N LYS A 260 11.01 14.30 -6.03
CA LYS A 260 12.04 14.50 -7.07
C LYS A 260 11.48 14.49 -8.50
N LYS A 261 10.37 13.77 -8.76
CA LYS A 261 9.69 13.78 -10.05
C LYS A 261 8.85 15.04 -10.27
N LEU A 262 8.52 15.74 -9.21
CA LEU A 262 7.77 17.01 -9.24
C LEU A 262 8.69 18.24 -9.20
N SER A 263 10.00 18.10 -9.41
CA SER A 263 10.98 19.18 -9.29
C SER A 263 10.78 20.37 -10.24
N ASP A 264 10.04 20.15 -11.33
CA ASP A 264 9.71 21.23 -12.29
C ASP A 264 8.57 22.13 -11.81
N PHE A 265 7.92 21.77 -10.70
CA PHE A 265 6.90 22.56 -10.03
C PHE A 265 7.50 23.33 -8.84
N GLU A 266 6.85 24.43 -8.44
CA GLU A 266 7.21 25.10 -7.19
C GLU A 266 6.72 24.26 -6.00
N LEU A 267 7.68 23.69 -5.24
CA LEU A 267 7.40 22.90 -4.05
C LEU A 267 7.85 23.65 -2.79
N LYS A 268 6.97 23.72 -1.79
CA LYS A 268 7.33 24.13 -0.42
C LYS A 268 7.15 22.92 0.50
N VAL A 269 8.25 22.45 1.06
CA VAL A 269 8.28 21.24 1.90
C VAL A 269 8.44 21.68 3.36
N TYR A 270 7.49 21.23 4.21
CA TYR A 270 7.47 21.45 5.65
C TYR A 270 7.72 20.13 6.38
N SER A 271 7.74 20.13 7.70
CA SER A 271 7.96 18.90 8.48
C SER A 271 6.84 17.86 8.32
N ASN A 272 5.60 18.30 8.14
CA ASN A 272 4.40 17.45 8.04
C ASN A 272 3.46 17.86 6.88
N ALA A 273 3.93 18.65 5.92
CA ALA A 273 3.13 19.09 4.80
C ALA A 273 3.99 19.36 3.56
N VAL A 274 3.34 19.34 2.39
CA VAL A 274 3.93 19.76 1.11
C VAL A 274 2.92 20.63 0.38
N THR A 275 3.35 21.84 -0.03
CA THR A 275 2.57 22.67 -0.95
C THR A 275 3.17 22.56 -2.35
N ILE A 276 2.34 22.27 -3.34
CA ILE A 276 2.67 22.31 -4.76
C ILE A 276 1.95 23.48 -5.42
N THR A 277 2.68 24.24 -6.27
CA THR A 277 2.10 25.24 -7.18
C THR A 277 2.38 24.77 -8.61
N ALA A 278 1.34 24.37 -9.33
CA ALA A 278 1.40 23.77 -10.65
C ALA A 278 0.93 24.76 -11.71
N ASN A 279 1.82 25.67 -12.12
CA ASN A 279 1.56 26.69 -13.15
C ASN A 279 2.18 26.33 -14.51
N THR A 280 2.91 25.23 -14.58
CA THR A 280 3.64 24.75 -15.76
C THR A 280 3.35 23.29 -16.01
N VAL A 281 3.56 22.82 -17.22
CA VAL A 281 3.50 21.40 -17.57
C VAL A 281 4.91 20.95 -17.89
N PRO A 282 5.46 19.96 -17.17
CA PRO A 282 6.80 19.45 -17.44
C PRO A 282 6.95 18.93 -18.88
N TYR A 283 8.12 19.11 -19.48
CA TYR A 283 8.38 18.61 -20.83
C TYR A 283 8.35 17.07 -20.87
N CYS A 284 9.00 16.42 -19.90
CA CYS A 284 8.93 14.98 -19.66
C CYS A 284 9.38 14.66 -18.23
N TYR A 285 9.16 13.44 -17.77
CA TYR A 285 9.57 12.96 -16.43
C TYR A 285 10.84 12.08 -16.45
N GLY A 286 11.47 11.92 -17.63
CA GLY A 286 12.69 11.15 -17.79
C GLY A 286 12.51 9.67 -17.50
N LYS A 287 13.58 9.03 -16.99
CA LYS A 287 13.58 7.60 -16.66
C LYS A 287 13.21 7.36 -15.19
N THR A 288 12.38 6.36 -14.94
CA THR A 288 12.01 5.88 -13.60
C THR A 288 12.00 4.36 -13.59
N VAL A 289 12.57 3.77 -12.54
CA VAL A 289 12.56 2.32 -12.29
C VAL A 289 11.96 2.11 -10.91
N THR A 290 10.95 1.25 -10.81
CA THR A 290 10.39 0.86 -9.51
C THR A 290 11.34 -0.10 -8.80
N ALA A 291 11.53 0.11 -7.50
CA ALA A 291 12.35 -0.74 -6.65
C ALA A 291 11.91 -0.59 -5.18
N PRO A 292 12.38 -1.46 -4.26
CA PRO A 292 12.13 -1.32 -2.82
C PRO A 292 12.54 0.05 -2.29
N TYR A 293 11.84 0.50 -1.25
CA TYR A 293 12.14 1.76 -0.57
C TYR A 293 13.63 1.83 -0.13
N PRO A 294 14.30 3.01 -0.25
CA PRO A 294 13.75 4.34 -0.55
C PRO A 294 13.72 4.70 -2.06
N ALA A 295 13.80 3.73 -2.95
CA ALA A 295 13.66 3.96 -4.38
C ALA A 295 12.21 4.33 -4.76
N PHE A 296 11.92 4.41 -6.06
CA PHE A 296 10.58 4.79 -6.52
C PHE A 296 9.57 3.64 -6.29
N PRO A 297 8.49 3.88 -5.50
CA PRO A 297 7.59 2.80 -5.13
C PRO A 297 6.69 2.38 -6.29
N THR A 298 6.49 1.08 -6.45
CA THR A 298 5.58 0.50 -7.44
C THR A 298 4.13 0.99 -7.27
N ASP A 299 3.71 1.37 -6.06
CA ASP A 299 2.36 1.88 -5.78
C ASP A 299 2.09 3.29 -6.33
N LEU A 300 3.13 4.03 -6.74
CA LEU A 300 3.02 5.32 -7.42
C LEU A 300 3.31 5.24 -8.93
N GLN A 301 3.61 4.05 -9.45
CA GLN A 301 3.98 3.86 -10.84
C GLN A 301 2.86 4.29 -11.79
N GLN A 302 1.58 3.90 -11.54
CA GLN A 302 0.46 4.27 -12.40
C GLN A 302 0.12 5.76 -12.32
N VAL A 303 0.26 6.37 -11.14
CA VAL A 303 0.11 7.82 -10.95
C VAL A 303 1.15 8.58 -11.77
N LEU A 304 2.42 8.14 -11.72
CA LEU A 304 3.48 8.74 -12.53
C LEU A 304 3.27 8.51 -14.03
N LEU A 305 2.77 7.33 -14.44
CA LEU A 305 2.47 7.03 -15.83
C LEU A 305 1.46 8.04 -16.42
N SER A 306 0.44 8.41 -15.64
CA SER A 306 -0.54 9.42 -16.03
C SER A 306 0.07 10.81 -16.15
N LEU A 307 0.94 11.20 -15.22
CA LEU A 307 1.68 12.48 -15.33
C LEU A 307 2.61 12.49 -16.56
N CYS A 308 3.27 11.38 -16.87
CA CYS A 308 4.09 11.25 -18.08
C CYS A 308 3.25 11.44 -19.34
N ALA A 309 2.04 10.86 -19.40
CA ALA A 309 1.14 10.99 -20.53
C ALA A 309 0.63 12.44 -20.73
N LEU A 310 0.49 13.20 -19.63
CA LEU A 310 0.06 14.61 -19.63
C LEU A 310 1.22 15.60 -19.86
N SER A 311 2.48 15.14 -19.96
CA SER A 311 3.63 16.05 -20.16
C SER A 311 3.55 16.79 -21.51
N ALA A 312 4.23 17.94 -21.60
CA ALA A 312 4.12 18.87 -22.74
C ALA A 312 4.76 18.32 -24.04
N GLY A 313 5.61 17.29 -23.93
CA GLY A 313 6.33 16.66 -25.03
C GLY A 313 7.41 15.71 -24.49
N GLY A 314 8.37 15.35 -25.32
CA GLY A 314 9.46 14.46 -24.92
C GLY A 314 9.02 13.03 -24.63
N THR A 315 9.99 12.18 -24.29
CA THR A 315 9.74 10.78 -23.99
C THR A 315 10.13 10.46 -22.56
N SER A 316 9.19 9.86 -21.84
CA SER A 316 9.40 9.32 -20.48
C SER A 316 9.47 7.79 -20.52
N PHE A 317 10.23 7.20 -19.62
CA PHE A 317 10.37 5.75 -19.50
C PHE A 317 10.04 5.34 -18.06
N VAL A 318 9.11 4.41 -17.91
CA VAL A 318 8.74 3.85 -16.60
C VAL A 318 8.92 2.34 -16.66
N THR A 319 9.90 1.83 -15.90
CA THR A 319 10.19 0.40 -15.80
C THR A 319 9.64 -0.16 -14.50
N GLU A 320 8.80 -1.18 -14.57
CA GLU A 320 8.19 -1.86 -13.43
C GLU A 320 8.91 -3.18 -13.14
N LYS A 321 9.62 -3.24 -12.01
CA LYS A 321 10.42 -4.41 -11.60
C LYS A 321 9.75 -5.26 -10.52
N MET A 322 8.63 -4.81 -9.95
CA MET A 322 8.00 -5.44 -8.81
C MET A 322 6.84 -6.37 -9.20
N PHE A 323 6.11 -6.05 -10.30
CA PHE A 323 4.92 -6.79 -10.75
C PHE A 323 4.84 -6.91 -12.26
N GLU A 324 4.63 -8.13 -12.77
CA GLU A 324 4.74 -8.46 -14.19
C GLU A 324 3.73 -7.74 -15.10
N ASN A 325 2.46 -7.61 -14.73
CA ASN A 325 1.41 -7.12 -15.65
C ASN A 325 0.83 -5.74 -15.25
N ARG A 326 1.54 -5.01 -14.42
CA ARG A 326 1.00 -3.78 -13.82
C ARG A 326 0.93 -2.60 -14.79
N LEU A 327 1.82 -2.55 -15.80
CA LEU A 327 1.87 -1.48 -16.80
C LEU A 327 0.79 -1.60 -17.87
N GLN A 328 0.56 -2.82 -18.37
CA GLN A 328 -0.22 -3.06 -19.59
C GLN A 328 -1.65 -2.51 -19.51
N HIS A 329 -2.38 -2.85 -18.46
CA HIS A 329 -3.78 -2.45 -18.33
C HIS A 329 -3.96 -0.94 -18.24
N ASN A 330 -3.07 -0.27 -17.50
CA ASN A 330 -3.17 1.18 -17.35
C ASN A 330 -2.78 1.91 -18.64
N ALA A 331 -1.79 1.40 -19.38
CA ALA A 331 -1.40 1.92 -20.69
C ALA A 331 -2.55 1.83 -21.71
N GLU A 332 -3.26 0.68 -21.75
CA GLU A 332 -4.44 0.50 -22.60
C GLU A 332 -5.54 1.53 -22.31
N GLU A 333 -5.84 1.77 -21.03
CA GLU A 333 -6.88 2.73 -20.65
C GLU A 333 -6.46 4.19 -20.93
N LEU A 334 -5.19 4.56 -20.68
CA LEU A 334 -4.65 5.87 -21.02
C LEU A 334 -4.66 6.12 -22.54
N ASN A 335 -4.37 5.10 -23.34
CA ASN A 335 -4.41 5.22 -24.80
C ASN A 335 -5.82 5.51 -25.34
N LYS A 336 -6.89 5.08 -24.64
CA LYS A 336 -8.27 5.49 -24.97
C LYS A 336 -8.50 6.99 -24.77
N MET A 337 -7.74 7.61 -23.85
CA MET A 337 -7.76 9.06 -23.60
C MET A 337 -6.84 9.84 -24.57
N GLY A 338 -6.26 9.17 -25.57
CA GLY A 338 -5.35 9.79 -26.54
C GLY A 338 -3.89 9.83 -26.10
N ALA A 339 -3.53 9.10 -25.05
CA ALA A 339 -2.12 8.94 -24.67
C ALA A 339 -1.35 8.15 -25.75
N ARG A 340 -0.02 8.29 -25.73
CA ARG A 340 0.91 7.53 -26.56
C ARG A 340 1.81 6.69 -25.67
N VAL A 341 1.27 5.60 -25.16
CA VAL A 341 1.97 4.69 -24.26
C VAL A 341 2.17 3.35 -24.98
N THR A 342 3.43 2.93 -25.12
CA THR A 342 3.81 1.62 -25.62
C THR A 342 4.55 0.85 -24.55
N VAL A 343 4.11 -0.37 -24.25
CA VAL A 343 4.77 -1.24 -23.27
C VAL A 343 5.63 -2.25 -23.98
N VAL A 344 6.93 -2.26 -23.66
CA VAL A 344 7.94 -3.17 -24.21
C VAL A 344 8.57 -3.92 -23.04
N GLY A 345 8.22 -5.18 -22.88
CA GLY A 345 8.65 -5.97 -21.71
C GLY A 345 8.12 -5.36 -20.42
N ASP A 346 9.01 -4.99 -19.53
CA ASP A 346 8.72 -4.37 -18.23
C ASP A 346 8.78 -2.83 -18.25
N THR A 347 8.89 -2.22 -19.42
CA THR A 347 9.06 -0.77 -19.57
C THR A 347 7.96 -0.16 -20.42
N ALA A 348 7.31 0.86 -19.90
CA ALA A 348 6.45 1.75 -20.65
C ALA A 348 7.28 2.89 -21.24
N VAL A 349 7.11 3.11 -22.54
CA VAL A 349 7.62 4.26 -23.28
C VAL A 349 6.43 5.21 -23.49
N ILE A 350 6.53 6.44 -22.99
CA ILE A 350 5.43 7.40 -22.94
C ILE A 350 5.86 8.68 -23.65
N GLU A 351 5.16 9.05 -24.71
CA GLU A 351 5.27 10.36 -25.33
C GLU A 351 4.20 11.30 -24.76
N GLY A 352 4.64 12.44 -24.24
CA GLY A 352 3.73 13.46 -23.71
C GLY A 352 2.76 13.98 -24.76
N THR A 353 1.47 14.11 -24.39
CA THR A 353 0.43 14.59 -25.30
C THR A 353 -0.73 15.23 -24.54
N LYS A 354 -1.63 15.89 -25.24
CA LYS A 354 -2.88 16.38 -24.67
C LYS A 354 -3.90 15.24 -24.61
N LEU A 355 -4.30 14.87 -23.38
CA LEU A 355 -5.34 13.90 -23.17
C LEU A 355 -6.73 14.51 -23.38
N HIS A 356 -7.69 13.69 -23.76
CA HIS A 356 -9.10 14.04 -23.88
C HIS A 356 -9.98 13.08 -23.06
N GLY A 357 -11.19 13.53 -22.73
CA GLY A 357 -12.15 12.72 -22.01
C GLY A 357 -12.53 11.46 -22.78
N ALA A 358 -12.68 10.36 -22.05
CA ALA A 358 -13.04 9.05 -22.59
C ALA A 358 -13.72 8.18 -21.52
N LYS A 359 -14.32 7.06 -21.97
CA LYS A 359 -14.77 6.02 -21.06
C LYS A 359 -13.65 5.01 -20.84
N VAL A 360 -13.21 4.88 -19.57
CA VAL A 360 -12.09 4.03 -19.14
C VAL A 360 -12.48 3.17 -17.95
N ALA A 361 -11.73 2.13 -17.64
CA ALA A 361 -12.05 1.18 -16.59
C ALA A 361 -10.92 1.05 -15.57
N ALA A 362 -11.21 1.30 -14.29
CA ALA A 362 -10.36 0.95 -13.19
C ALA A 362 -10.38 -0.56 -12.96
N ARG A 363 -9.26 -1.26 -13.19
CA ARG A 363 -9.15 -2.71 -13.00
C ARG A 363 -8.44 -3.09 -11.70
N ASP A 364 -7.81 -2.12 -11.08
CA ASP A 364 -7.14 -2.23 -9.79
C ASP A 364 -7.09 -0.87 -9.08
N LEU A 365 -6.71 -0.91 -7.80
CA LEU A 365 -6.64 0.25 -6.91
C LEU A 365 -5.76 1.38 -7.46
N ARG A 366 -4.53 1.07 -7.83
CA ARG A 366 -3.53 2.09 -8.22
C ARG A 366 -3.70 2.55 -9.67
N GLY A 367 -4.12 1.63 -10.55
CA GLY A 367 -4.53 1.97 -11.91
C GLY A 367 -5.70 2.94 -11.92
N GLY A 368 -6.73 2.68 -11.09
CA GLY A 368 -7.87 3.58 -10.95
C GLY A 368 -7.48 4.97 -10.46
N ALA A 369 -6.59 5.06 -9.44
CA ALA A 369 -6.06 6.34 -8.98
C ALA A 369 -5.26 7.08 -10.07
N GLY A 370 -4.46 6.35 -10.86
CA GLY A 370 -3.77 6.91 -12.03
C GLY A 370 -4.75 7.48 -13.05
N LEU A 371 -5.85 6.77 -13.35
CA LEU A 371 -6.89 7.27 -14.27
C LEU A 371 -7.60 8.52 -13.74
N VAL A 372 -7.80 8.65 -12.41
CA VAL A 372 -8.31 9.89 -11.80
C VAL A 372 -7.34 11.04 -12.07
N VAL A 373 -6.04 10.83 -11.86
CA VAL A 373 -5.00 11.86 -12.16
C VAL A 373 -5.04 12.23 -13.66
N ALA A 374 -5.11 11.26 -14.56
CA ALA A 374 -5.19 11.51 -15.99
C ALA A 374 -6.47 12.30 -16.37
N ALA A 375 -7.62 11.93 -15.80
CA ALA A 375 -8.91 12.59 -16.06
C ALA A 375 -8.94 14.04 -15.60
N LEU A 376 -8.31 14.36 -14.46
CA LEU A 376 -8.21 15.74 -13.97
C LEU A 376 -7.42 16.65 -14.92
N GLY A 377 -6.39 16.12 -15.60
CA GLY A 377 -5.60 16.85 -16.58
C GLY A 377 -6.14 16.78 -18.03
N ALA A 378 -7.10 15.91 -18.32
CA ALA A 378 -7.66 15.72 -19.66
C ALA A 378 -8.61 16.85 -20.06
N ASN A 379 -8.74 17.10 -21.35
CA ASN A 379 -9.75 18.02 -21.87
C ASN A 379 -11.11 17.31 -22.02
N GLY A 380 -12.15 17.88 -21.44
CA GLY A 380 -13.52 17.34 -21.49
C GLY A 380 -13.83 16.38 -20.34
N GLN A 381 -14.83 15.52 -20.56
CA GLN A 381 -15.40 14.64 -19.54
C GLN A 381 -14.87 13.22 -19.67
N THR A 382 -14.41 12.64 -18.58
CA THR A 382 -13.99 11.23 -18.49
C THR A 382 -14.93 10.45 -17.59
N GLU A 383 -15.38 9.28 -18.05
CA GLU A 383 -16.12 8.29 -17.26
C GLU A 383 -15.15 7.17 -16.83
N ILE A 384 -14.95 7.00 -15.53
CA ILE A 384 -14.12 5.93 -14.98
C ILE A 384 -15.02 4.87 -14.35
N CYS A 385 -15.15 3.73 -15.02
CA CYS A 385 -15.93 2.60 -14.51
C CYS A 385 -15.13 1.78 -13.51
N GLY A 386 -15.82 1.12 -12.56
CA GLY A 386 -15.19 0.17 -11.65
C GLY A 386 -14.44 0.82 -10.49
N VAL A 387 -14.85 2.00 -10.04
CA VAL A 387 -14.17 2.75 -8.96
C VAL A 387 -14.24 2.09 -7.60
N GLN A 388 -15.03 1.01 -7.41
CA GLN A 388 -14.96 0.17 -6.21
C GLN A 388 -13.54 -0.38 -5.96
N HIS A 389 -12.71 -0.51 -6.99
CA HIS A 389 -11.30 -0.85 -6.82
C HIS A 389 -10.51 0.27 -6.16
N VAL A 390 -10.87 1.54 -6.41
CA VAL A 390 -10.22 2.72 -5.81
C VAL A 390 -10.56 2.83 -4.32
N LEU A 391 -11.81 2.55 -3.94
CA LEU A 391 -12.31 2.62 -2.55
C LEU A 391 -11.60 1.63 -1.60
N ARG A 392 -10.94 0.61 -2.14
CA ARG A 392 -10.13 -0.32 -1.34
C ARG A 392 -8.93 0.34 -0.65
N GLY A 393 -8.51 1.53 -1.06
CA GLY A 393 -7.34 2.20 -0.51
C GLY A 393 -7.40 3.72 -0.48
N TYR A 394 -8.47 4.30 -1.04
CA TYR A 394 -8.72 5.75 -0.98
C TYR A 394 -10.06 6.00 -0.32
N ASP A 395 -10.01 6.60 0.86
CA ASP A 395 -11.20 7.01 1.60
C ASP A 395 -11.74 8.31 1.00
N HIS A 396 -12.99 8.29 0.52
CA HIS A 396 -13.70 9.48 0.00
C HIS A 396 -12.91 10.31 -1.03
N LEU A 397 -12.16 9.68 -1.96
CA LEU A 397 -11.29 10.40 -2.91
C LEU A 397 -12.03 11.48 -3.71
N ALA A 398 -13.22 11.17 -4.25
CA ALA A 398 -14.02 12.11 -5.02
C ALA A 398 -14.41 13.34 -4.17
N GLU A 399 -14.91 13.12 -2.96
CA GLU A 399 -15.29 14.19 -2.04
C GLU A 399 -14.10 15.06 -1.64
N CYS A 400 -12.94 14.46 -1.38
CA CYS A 400 -11.70 15.18 -1.08
C CYS A 400 -11.29 16.09 -2.25
N LEU A 401 -11.30 15.57 -3.47
CA LEU A 401 -10.96 16.34 -4.65
C LEU A 401 -11.97 17.46 -4.92
N CYS A 402 -13.28 17.22 -4.73
CA CYS A 402 -14.31 18.25 -4.87
C CYS A 402 -14.11 19.42 -3.88
N LYS A 403 -13.68 19.14 -2.63
CA LYS A 403 -13.40 20.19 -1.62
C LYS A 403 -12.33 21.19 -2.08
N VAL A 404 -11.43 20.78 -2.95
CA VAL A 404 -10.34 21.63 -3.46
C VAL A 404 -10.58 22.09 -4.92
N GLY A 405 -11.79 21.92 -5.46
CA GLY A 405 -12.22 22.50 -6.72
C GLY A 405 -12.27 21.56 -7.91
N ALA A 406 -12.03 20.25 -7.74
CA ALA A 406 -12.27 19.29 -8.80
C ALA A 406 -13.77 19.14 -9.07
N ASP A 407 -14.11 18.80 -10.31
CA ASP A 407 -15.48 18.51 -10.74
C ASP A 407 -15.62 17.00 -10.94
N VAL A 408 -15.98 16.32 -9.87
CA VAL A 408 -16.13 14.85 -9.81
C VAL A 408 -17.53 14.50 -9.33
N THR A 409 -18.25 13.73 -10.12
CA THR A 409 -19.57 13.17 -9.79
C THR A 409 -19.46 11.65 -9.63
N VAL A 410 -20.05 11.12 -8.55
CA VAL A 410 -20.14 9.67 -8.31
C VAL A 410 -21.48 9.19 -8.86
N ILE A 411 -21.48 8.13 -9.70
CA ILE A 411 -22.67 7.48 -10.20
C ILE A 411 -22.68 6.02 -9.74
N ASP A 412 -23.86 5.54 -9.32
CA ASP A 412 -24.06 4.15 -8.88
C ASP A 412 -24.15 3.15 -10.03
#